data_9086bb9222eea1b09c01af02191847bd
#
_entry.id   9086bb9222eea1b09c01af02191847bd
#
_cell.length_a   1.000
_cell.length_b   1.000
_cell.length_c   1.000
_cell.angle_alpha   90.00
_cell.angle_beta   90.00
_cell.angle_gamma   90.00
#
_symmetry.space_group_name_H-M   'P 1'
#
loop_
_entity.id
_entity.type
_entity.pdbx_description
1 polymer ?
#
loop_
_entity_poly.entity_id
_entity_poly.type
_entity_poly.pdbx_seq_one_letter_code
_entity_poly.pdbx_strand_id
1 'polypeptide(L)'
;MKTNTIILFLIILSLFGCSADRENIIVSGKIVAESNGKPISNAEVVILCWYEHSFEEVSFEKKTASTNNEGFFKVNFDKGQKIDIASKAKNYLPNRSYNDLTENKLELTLKLNKQQNNPTLVKLLSTEKGFYQGRNDFPFLRVRVYNKDNELDFKNQETYGFNHESLEMSLDTINSDFWFEQIRKDNPPSVIKTNTQGGIKPIFENEISSSVLYEQSQAPTDGYKTEYILTGNEEGFFVLCRDGKTYGKLIFEKSTIDIGTPDGNGGYYKEFGKNFNWIHQENGSTNLTYPNSEIDLENFLVDYRLR
;
A
#
# COMPACT_ATOMS: atom_id res chain seq x y z
N MET A 1 -54.59 -10.93 1.34
CA MET A 1 -53.41 -10.12 1.07
C MET A 1 -52.29 -10.22 2.10
N LYS A 2 -52.46 -10.73 3.31
CA LYS A 2 -51.41 -10.81 4.35
C LYS A 2 -50.44 -11.99 4.22
N THR A 3 -50.84 -13.09 3.61
CA THR A 3 -50.01 -14.33 3.52
C THR A 3 -48.91 -14.20 2.46
N ASN A 4 -49.17 -13.54 1.34
CA ASN A 4 -48.18 -13.39 0.27
C ASN A 4 -47.04 -12.43 0.64
N THR A 5 -47.27 -11.46 1.53
CA THR A 5 -46.27 -10.51 1.98
C THR A 5 -45.24 -11.21 2.94
N ILE A 6 -45.70 -12.15 3.73
CA ILE A 6 -44.84 -12.92 4.65
C ILE A 6 -43.95 -13.89 3.86
N ILE A 7 -44.45 -14.53 2.83
CA ILE A 7 -43.69 -15.43 1.96
C ILE A 7 -42.63 -14.65 1.19
N LEU A 8 -42.92 -13.47 0.70
CA LEU A 8 -41.96 -12.60 0.02
C LEU A 8 -40.85 -12.13 0.97
N PHE A 9 -41.17 -11.83 2.23
CA PHE A 9 -40.18 -11.43 3.24
C PHE A 9 -39.27 -12.58 3.66
N LEU A 10 -39.79 -13.81 3.75
CA LEU A 10 -39.01 -15.03 4.00
C LEU A 10 -38.07 -15.39 2.83
N ILE A 11 -38.47 -15.15 1.59
CA ILE A 11 -37.65 -15.35 0.40
C ILE A 11 -36.51 -14.31 0.34
N ILE A 12 -36.76 -13.05 0.73
CA ILE A 12 -35.74 -12.01 0.77
C ILE A 12 -34.71 -12.30 1.88
N LEU A 13 -35.10 -12.82 3.03
CA LEU A 13 -34.20 -13.21 4.10
C LEU A 13 -33.29 -14.41 3.73
N SER A 14 -33.72 -15.30 2.85
CA SER A 14 -32.90 -16.42 2.38
C SER A 14 -31.85 -16.03 1.31
N LEU A 15 -31.90 -14.80 0.78
CA LEU A 15 -30.95 -14.28 -0.20
C LEU A 15 -29.72 -13.61 0.44
N PHE A 16 -29.73 -13.35 1.74
CA PHE A 16 -28.54 -12.99 2.49
C PHE A 16 -27.79 -14.26 2.89
N GLY A 17 -27.26 -14.96 1.89
CA GLY A 17 -26.35 -16.06 2.11
C GLY A 17 -25.05 -15.52 2.70
N CYS A 18 -24.92 -15.62 4.03
CA CYS A 18 -23.64 -15.50 4.68
C CYS A 18 -22.73 -16.56 4.05
N SER A 19 -21.57 -16.18 3.53
CA SER A 19 -20.58 -17.12 3.03
C SER A 19 -20.06 -17.91 4.23
N ALA A 20 -20.60 -19.11 4.46
CA ALA A 20 -20.19 -19.95 5.58
C ALA A 20 -18.75 -20.44 5.38
N ASP A 21 -17.99 -20.51 6.48
CA ASP A 21 -16.67 -21.15 6.49
C ASP A 21 -16.78 -22.59 5.93
N ARG A 22 -15.80 -22.96 5.12
CA ARG A 22 -15.60 -24.32 4.65
C ARG A 22 -14.66 -25.06 5.60
N GLU A 23 -14.82 -26.37 5.71
CA GLU A 23 -13.99 -27.23 6.56
C GLU A 23 -12.98 -28.03 5.74
N ASN A 24 -11.87 -28.45 6.40
CA ASN A 24 -10.85 -29.32 5.83
C ASN A 24 -10.25 -28.77 4.51
N ILE A 25 -9.83 -27.51 4.53
CA ILE A 25 -9.36 -26.80 3.34
C ILE A 25 -7.97 -27.30 2.96
N ILE A 26 -7.78 -27.61 1.69
CA ILE A 26 -6.51 -27.97 1.09
C ILE A 26 -6.11 -26.86 0.12
N VAL A 27 -4.97 -26.20 0.39
CA VAL A 27 -4.37 -25.22 -0.49
C VAL A 27 -3.09 -25.82 -1.08
N SER A 28 -3.02 -25.89 -2.38
CA SER A 28 -1.85 -26.39 -3.11
C SER A 28 -1.57 -25.56 -4.35
N GLY A 29 -0.33 -25.57 -4.82
CA GLY A 29 -0.03 -24.82 -6.02
C GLY A 29 1.42 -24.92 -6.45
N LYS A 30 1.73 -24.20 -7.52
CA LYS A 30 3.09 -24.08 -8.07
C LYS A 30 3.52 -22.61 -8.12
N ILE A 31 4.79 -22.39 -7.82
CA ILE A 31 5.45 -21.12 -8.04
C ILE A 31 6.36 -21.27 -9.26
N VAL A 32 6.15 -20.42 -10.26
CA VAL A 32 6.87 -20.50 -11.54
C VAL A 32 7.38 -19.12 -11.97
N ALA A 33 8.43 -19.11 -12.79
CA ALA A 33 8.91 -17.88 -13.41
C ALA A 33 7.94 -17.41 -14.50
N GLU A 34 7.49 -16.15 -14.44
CA GLU A 34 6.58 -15.56 -15.44
C GLU A 34 7.14 -15.64 -16.86
N SER A 35 8.45 -15.41 -17.03
CA SER A 35 9.09 -15.30 -18.35
C SER A 35 9.12 -16.63 -19.15
N ASN A 36 9.09 -17.79 -18.48
CA ASN A 36 9.30 -19.07 -19.15
C ASN A 36 8.57 -20.26 -18.53
N GLY A 37 7.77 -20.03 -17.49
CA GLY A 37 7.00 -21.08 -16.81
C GLY A 37 7.84 -22.09 -16.02
N LYS A 38 9.16 -21.89 -15.89
CA LYS A 38 10.00 -22.83 -15.14
C LYS A 38 9.67 -22.81 -13.64
N PRO A 39 9.64 -23.97 -12.98
CA PRO A 39 9.40 -24.02 -11.55
C PRO A 39 10.50 -23.31 -10.74
N ILE A 40 10.10 -22.66 -9.66
CA ILE A 40 10.99 -22.00 -8.73
C ILE A 40 11.03 -22.81 -7.44
N SER A 41 12.17 -23.43 -7.14
CA SER A 41 12.40 -24.17 -5.89
C SER A 41 12.78 -23.24 -4.74
N ASN A 42 12.48 -23.67 -3.51
CA ASN A 42 12.77 -22.91 -2.28
C ASN A 42 12.17 -21.50 -2.28
N ALA A 43 11.09 -21.27 -3.02
CA ALA A 43 10.31 -20.06 -2.88
C ALA A 43 9.56 -20.10 -1.54
N GLU A 44 9.66 -19.04 -0.77
CA GLU A 44 8.89 -18.85 0.44
C GLU A 44 7.43 -18.55 0.07
N VAL A 45 6.49 -19.20 0.73
CA VAL A 45 5.05 -19.01 0.53
C VAL A 45 4.41 -18.74 1.88
N VAL A 46 3.70 -17.62 1.99
CA VAL A 46 2.84 -17.32 3.15
C VAL A 46 1.40 -17.38 2.71
N ILE A 47 0.58 -18.07 3.49
CA ILE A 47 -0.84 -18.25 3.22
C ILE A 47 -1.63 -17.83 4.44
N LEU A 48 -2.60 -16.93 4.26
CA LEU A 48 -3.59 -16.54 5.24
C LEU A 48 -4.93 -17.14 4.86
N CYS A 49 -5.49 -17.94 5.74
CA CYS A 49 -6.83 -18.51 5.60
C CYS A 49 -7.79 -17.74 6.49
N TRP A 50 -8.65 -16.94 5.89
CA TRP A 50 -9.61 -16.12 6.60
C TRP A 50 -10.86 -16.90 6.95
N TYR A 51 -11.34 -16.75 8.18
CA TYR A 51 -12.53 -17.41 8.71
C TYR A 51 -13.35 -16.46 9.59
N GLU A 52 -14.61 -16.74 9.75
CA GLU A 52 -15.49 -16.02 10.65
C GLU A 52 -15.19 -16.44 12.10
N HIS A 53 -14.80 -15.49 12.94
CA HIS A 53 -14.47 -15.72 14.34
C HIS A 53 -15.69 -15.53 15.24
N SER A 54 -16.46 -14.47 14.98
CA SER A 54 -17.74 -14.17 15.65
C SER A 54 -18.64 -13.37 14.70
N PHE A 55 -19.85 -13.05 15.15
CA PHE A 55 -20.73 -12.15 14.41
C PHE A 55 -20.03 -10.80 14.20
N GLU A 56 -19.73 -10.44 12.94
CA GLU A 56 -18.99 -9.24 12.50
C GLU A 56 -17.45 -9.25 12.71
N GLU A 57 -16.84 -10.33 13.19
CA GLU A 57 -15.38 -10.42 13.32
C GLU A 57 -14.79 -11.50 12.41
N VAL A 58 -13.85 -11.08 11.58
CA VAL A 58 -13.06 -11.97 10.71
C VAL A 58 -11.65 -12.10 11.25
N SER A 59 -11.11 -13.30 11.31
CA SER A 59 -9.74 -13.60 11.70
C SER A 59 -9.06 -14.47 10.64
N PHE A 60 -7.77 -14.71 10.79
CA PHE A 60 -7.06 -15.60 9.89
C PHE A 60 -6.11 -16.55 10.61
N GLU A 61 -5.93 -17.74 10.04
CA GLU A 61 -4.84 -18.65 10.38
C GLU A 61 -3.72 -18.49 9.35
N LYS A 62 -2.48 -18.28 9.82
CA LYS A 62 -1.29 -18.19 8.97
C LYS A 62 -0.56 -19.51 8.89
N LYS A 63 -0.20 -19.93 7.67
CA LYS A 63 0.75 -21.01 7.42
C LYS A 63 1.82 -20.57 6.43
N THR A 64 3.01 -21.14 6.61
CA THR A 64 4.15 -20.93 5.73
C THR A 64 4.58 -22.23 5.09
N ALA A 65 5.08 -22.16 3.88
CA ALA A 65 5.64 -23.29 3.15
C ALA A 65 6.83 -22.84 2.32
N SER A 66 7.63 -23.81 1.89
CA SER A 66 8.65 -23.62 0.85
C SER A 66 8.36 -24.58 -0.30
N THR A 67 8.58 -24.10 -1.52
CA THR A 67 8.38 -24.97 -2.69
C THR A 67 9.49 -26.01 -2.82
N ASN A 68 9.10 -27.20 -3.28
CA ASN A 68 10.04 -28.25 -3.65
C ASN A 68 10.74 -27.98 -4.99
N ASN A 69 11.55 -28.94 -5.49
CA ASN A 69 12.28 -28.83 -6.76
C ASN A 69 11.38 -28.65 -8.00
N GLU A 70 10.13 -29.05 -7.88
CA GLU A 70 9.12 -28.90 -8.95
C GLU A 70 8.30 -27.60 -8.79
N GLY A 71 8.71 -26.72 -7.86
CA GLY A 71 8.01 -25.48 -7.54
C GLY A 71 6.70 -25.67 -6.79
N PHE A 72 6.43 -26.88 -6.27
CA PHE A 72 5.15 -27.25 -5.67
C PHE A 72 5.14 -27.01 -4.15
N PHE A 73 3.99 -26.52 -3.63
CA PHE A 73 3.69 -26.43 -2.20
C PHE A 73 2.30 -26.96 -1.88
N LYS A 74 2.07 -27.34 -0.62
CA LYS A 74 0.76 -27.75 -0.11
C LYS A 74 0.65 -27.48 1.37
N VAL A 75 -0.50 -26.94 1.81
CA VAL A 75 -0.88 -26.72 3.22
C VAL A 75 -2.35 -27.07 3.42
N ASN A 76 -2.74 -27.36 4.67
CA ASN A 76 -4.14 -27.65 5.03
C ASN A 76 -4.57 -26.68 6.14
N PHE A 77 -5.84 -26.30 6.15
CA PHE A 77 -6.47 -25.50 7.20
C PHE A 77 -7.74 -26.20 7.66
N ASP A 78 -8.12 -25.97 8.92
CA ASP A 78 -9.31 -26.61 9.48
C ASP A 78 -10.58 -25.99 8.92
N LYS A 79 -10.62 -24.66 8.80
CA LYS A 79 -11.75 -23.93 8.25
C LYS A 79 -11.37 -22.60 7.62
N GLY A 80 -12.26 -22.03 6.78
CA GLY A 80 -12.12 -20.67 6.20
C GLY A 80 -12.99 -20.44 4.98
N GLN A 81 -13.00 -19.20 4.51
CA GLN A 81 -13.79 -18.73 3.37
C GLN A 81 -12.97 -18.04 2.29
N LYS A 82 -11.80 -17.50 2.66
CA LYS A 82 -10.88 -16.79 1.75
C LYS A 82 -9.45 -17.24 1.99
N ILE A 83 -8.67 -17.27 0.92
CA ILE A 83 -7.24 -17.58 0.95
C ILE A 83 -6.47 -16.47 0.29
N ASP A 84 -5.61 -15.82 1.06
CA ASP A 84 -4.63 -14.88 0.55
C ASP A 84 -3.26 -15.56 0.54
N ILE A 85 -2.56 -15.47 -0.57
CA ILE A 85 -1.26 -16.14 -0.76
C ILE A 85 -0.27 -15.12 -1.29
N ALA A 86 0.92 -15.09 -0.68
CA ALA A 86 2.08 -14.40 -1.22
C ALA A 86 3.28 -15.33 -1.32
N SER A 87 4.14 -15.06 -2.28
CA SER A 87 5.40 -15.77 -2.46
C SER A 87 6.51 -14.83 -2.86
N LYS A 88 7.72 -15.13 -2.36
CA LYS A 88 8.97 -14.53 -2.83
C LYS A 88 10.04 -15.60 -3.05
N ALA A 89 10.99 -15.30 -3.91
CA ALA A 89 12.16 -16.16 -4.13
C ALA A 89 13.37 -15.29 -4.44
N LYS A 90 14.57 -15.85 -4.23
CA LYS A 90 15.83 -15.15 -4.55
C LYS A 90 15.84 -14.71 -6.02
N ASN A 91 16.12 -13.45 -6.28
CA ASN A 91 16.18 -12.84 -7.62
C ASN A 91 14.81 -12.74 -8.34
N TYR A 92 13.71 -12.85 -7.61
CA TYR A 92 12.36 -12.64 -8.15
C TYR A 92 11.62 -11.59 -7.32
N LEU A 93 10.77 -10.80 -7.96
CA LEU A 93 9.84 -9.91 -7.27
C LEU A 93 8.77 -10.74 -6.57
N PRO A 94 8.29 -10.32 -5.38
CA PRO A 94 7.18 -11.00 -4.72
C PRO A 94 5.91 -10.87 -5.55
N ASN A 95 5.03 -11.84 -5.41
CA ASN A 95 3.69 -11.76 -5.97
C ASN A 95 2.68 -12.34 -4.99
N ARG A 96 1.40 -11.99 -5.15
CA ARG A 96 0.29 -12.39 -4.30
C ARG A 96 -0.96 -12.68 -5.09
N SER A 97 -1.87 -13.43 -4.46
CA SER A 97 -3.18 -13.75 -5.02
C SER A 97 -4.21 -13.79 -3.90
N TYR A 98 -5.41 -13.31 -4.17
CA TYR A 98 -6.56 -13.29 -3.28
C TYR A 98 -7.65 -14.16 -3.88
N ASN A 99 -8.17 -15.13 -3.10
CA ASN A 99 -9.06 -16.15 -3.62
C ASN A 99 -10.22 -16.40 -2.65
N ASP A 100 -11.44 -16.23 -3.11
CA ASP A 100 -12.61 -16.71 -2.39
C ASP A 100 -12.75 -18.23 -2.57
N LEU A 101 -13.00 -18.95 -1.47
CA LEU A 101 -13.17 -20.39 -1.52
C LEU A 101 -14.58 -20.76 -1.99
N THR A 102 -14.68 -21.28 -3.19
CA THR A 102 -15.92 -21.90 -3.69
C THR A 102 -16.04 -23.36 -3.29
N GLU A 103 -14.91 -24.03 -3.02
CA GLU A 103 -14.77 -25.41 -2.59
C GLU A 103 -13.77 -25.53 -1.43
N ASN A 104 -13.65 -26.70 -0.80
CA ASN A 104 -12.65 -26.97 0.22
C ASN A 104 -11.24 -27.26 -0.34
N LYS A 105 -11.04 -27.07 -1.63
CA LYS A 105 -9.76 -27.26 -2.31
C LYS A 105 -9.46 -26.07 -3.20
N LEU A 106 -8.29 -25.46 -3.00
CA LEU A 106 -7.75 -24.43 -3.87
C LEU A 106 -6.45 -24.94 -4.50
N GLU A 107 -6.39 -24.91 -5.83
CA GLU A 107 -5.17 -25.19 -6.59
C GLU A 107 -4.85 -23.99 -7.50
N LEU A 108 -3.63 -23.47 -7.42
CA LEU A 108 -3.25 -22.28 -8.18
C LEU A 108 -1.80 -22.33 -8.68
N THR A 109 -1.51 -21.46 -9.63
CA THR A 109 -0.13 -21.18 -10.07
C THR A 109 0.15 -19.71 -9.86
N LEU A 110 1.13 -19.40 -9.01
CA LEU A 110 1.61 -18.05 -8.80
C LEU A 110 2.89 -17.84 -9.61
N LYS A 111 2.91 -16.79 -10.42
CA LYS A 111 4.02 -16.46 -11.30
C LYS A 111 4.84 -15.34 -10.69
N LEU A 112 6.17 -15.51 -10.63
CA LEU A 112 7.09 -14.48 -10.15
C LEU A 112 7.89 -13.88 -11.30
N ASN A 113 7.96 -12.57 -11.31
CA ASN A 113 8.79 -11.82 -12.25
C ASN A 113 10.24 -11.80 -11.77
N LYS A 114 11.17 -12.07 -12.69
CA LYS A 114 12.59 -12.01 -12.39
C LYS A 114 12.98 -10.57 -12.06
N GLN A 115 13.65 -10.38 -10.94
CA GLN A 115 14.24 -9.10 -10.58
C GLN A 115 15.38 -8.77 -11.56
N GLN A 116 15.28 -7.63 -12.26
CA GLN A 116 16.20 -7.31 -13.35
C GLN A 116 17.56 -6.81 -12.88
N ASN A 117 17.64 -6.21 -11.66
CA ASN A 117 18.89 -5.67 -11.13
C ASN A 117 18.97 -5.94 -9.62
N ASN A 118 20.17 -6.19 -9.10
CA ASN A 118 20.39 -6.22 -7.66
C ASN A 118 20.40 -4.77 -7.14
N PRO A 119 19.48 -4.38 -6.26
CA PRO A 119 19.50 -3.07 -5.62
C PRO A 119 20.68 -3.03 -4.66
N THR A 120 21.60 -2.11 -4.86
CA THR A 120 22.81 -2.02 -4.04
C THR A 120 22.67 -1.07 -2.86
N LEU A 121 21.77 -0.08 -2.91
CA LEU A 121 21.64 0.95 -1.88
C LEU A 121 20.23 1.56 -1.87
N VAL A 122 19.20 0.74 -1.65
CA VAL A 122 17.83 1.26 -1.52
C VAL A 122 17.45 1.29 -0.05
N LYS A 123 17.03 2.46 0.43
CA LYS A 123 16.46 2.61 1.77
C LYS A 123 14.94 2.61 1.68
N LEU A 124 14.29 1.95 2.61
CA LEU A 124 12.84 1.98 2.80
C LEU A 124 12.50 2.66 4.11
N LEU A 125 11.59 3.61 4.05
CA LEU A 125 10.85 4.12 5.18
C LEU A 125 9.38 3.71 4.99
N SER A 126 8.85 2.96 5.95
CA SER A 126 7.47 2.45 5.90
C SER A 126 6.68 2.89 7.12
N THR A 127 5.42 3.22 6.90
CA THR A 127 4.46 3.52 7.96
C THR A 127 4.02 2.31 8.79
N GLU A 128 4.33 1.10 8.34
CA GLU A 128 3.86 -0.14 8.98
C GLU A 128 4.27 -0.29 10.46
N LYS A 129 5.32 0.38 10.89
CA LYS A 129 5.84 0.26 12.27
C LYS A 129 5.26 1.26 13.27
N GLY A 130 4.26 2.03 12.92
CA GLY A 130 3.86 3.08 13.82
C GLY A 130 2.52 3.74 13.63
N PHE A 131 1.50 2.99 13.42
CA PHE A 131 0.16 3.53 13.44
C PHE A 131 -0.22 4.01 14.86
N TYR A 132 -0.61 5.26 15.00
CA TYR A 132 -1.18 5.88 16.20
C TYR A 132 -0.27 6.10 17.40
N GLN A 133 0.52 7.17 17.41
CA GLN A 133 0.95 7.78 18.68
C GLN A 133 1.40 9.25 18.59
N GLY A 134 0.94 10.02 17.61
CA GLY A 134 1.22 11.47 17.59
C GLY A 134 2.71 11.82 17.48
N ARG A 135 3.53 10.90 16.99
CA ARG A 135 4.97 11.09 16.81
C ARG A 135 5.25 11.77 15.48
N ASN A 136 6.22 12.67 15.48
CA ASN A 136 6.70 13.34 14.25
C ASN A 136 7.56 12.44 13.35
N ASP A 137 7.79 11.20 13.77
CA ASP A 137 8.69 10.20 13.19
C ASP A 137 8.02 9.28 12.16
N PHE A 138 6.76 9.57 11.76
CA PHE A 138 6.08 8.83 10.69
C PHE A 138 6.11 9.58 9.38
N PRO A 139 6.30 8.87 8.26
CA PRO A 139 6.16 9.47 6.94
C PRO A 139 4.68 9.78 6.69
N PHE A 140 4.24 10.89 7.21
CA PHE A 140 2.89 11.42 7.10
C PHE A 140 2.95 12.82 6.51
N LEU A 141 2.63 12.91 5.23
CA LEU A 141 2.46 14.21 4.57
C LEU A 141 1.22 14.89 5.09
N ARG A 142 1.39 16.06 5.67
CA ARG A 142 0.30 16.83 6.25
C ARG A 142 0.41 18.31 5.97
N VAL A 143 -0.75 18.95 5.97
CA VAL A 143 -0.90 20.39 6.01
C VAL A 143 -1.97 20.75 7.03
N ARG A 144 -1.71 21.75 7.86
CA ARG A 144 -2.67 22.32 8.80
C ARG A 144 -3.21 23.62 8.25
N VAL A 145 -4.52 23.70 8.16
CA VAL A 145 -5.25 24.89 7.74
C VAL A 145 -6.00 25.43 8.95
N TYR A 146 -5.74 26.68 9.31
CA TYR A 146 -6.42 27.30 10.43
C TYR A 146 -7.86 27.63 10.07
N ASN A 147 -8.78 27.34 10.97
CA ASN A 147 -10.18 27.71 10.84
C ASN A 147 -10.48 28.92 11.73
N LYS A 148 -10.74 30.02 11.10
CA LYS A 148 -11.14 31.26 11.77
C LYS A 148 -12.54 31.67 11.31
N ASP A 149 -13.43 31.92 12.28
CA ASP A 149 -14.81 32.38 12.01
C ASP A 149 -15.59 31.42 11.06
N ASN A 150 -15.35 30.11 11.17
CA ASN A 150 -15.88 29.03 10.30
C ASN A 150 -15.36 29.07 8.86
N GLU A 151 -14.31 29.79 8.58
CA GLU A 151 -13.63 29.78 7.27
C GLU A 151 -12.21 29.24 7.37
N LEU A 152 -11.85 28.33 6.46
CA LEU A 152 -10.52 27.77 6.37
C LEU A 152 -9.56 28.76 5.68
N ASP A 153 -8.50 29.13 6.35
CA ASP A 153 -7.47 30.04 5.80
C ASP A 153 -6.39 29.24 5.06
N PHE A 154 -6.62 28.96 3.80
CA PHE A 154 -5.68 28.25 2.93
C PHE A 154 -4.43 29.07 2.57
N LYS A 155 -4.41 30.39 2.84
CA LYS A 155 -3.25 31.22 2.54
C LYS A 155 -2.18 31.17 3.62
N ASN A 156 -2.60 30.96 4.89
CA ASN A 156 -1.73 30.91 6.05
C ASN A 156 -1.73 29.49 6.64
N GLN A 157 -1.44 28.50 5.80
CA GLN A 157 -1.38 27.11 6.22
C GLN A 157 0.01 26.72 6.73
N GLU A 158 0.06 25.82 7.70
CA GLU A 158 1.29 25.17 8.14
C GLU A 158 1.54 23.92 7.29
N THR A 159 2.62 23.96 6.50
CA THR A 159 2.97 22.90 5.56
C THR A 159 4.16 22.11 6.08
N TYR A 160 4.04 20.80 6.15
CA TYR A 160 5.11 19.90 6.55
C TYR A 160 5.72 19.24 5.33
N GLY A 161 7.03 19.43 5.16
CA GLY A 161 7.79 18.84 4.07
C GLY A 161 8.65 17.67 4.54
N PHE A 162 8.92 16.73 3.64
CA PHE A 162 9.74 15.55 3.88
C PHE A 162 11.18 15.79 3.40
N ASN A 163 12.15 15.39 4.23
CA ASN A 163 13.58 15.42 3.92
C ASN A 163 14.13 13.98 3.83
N HIS A 164 14.64 13.58 2.66
CA HIS A 164 15.13 12.21 2.43
C HIS A 164 16.43 11.90 3.18
N GLU A 165 17.24 12.90 3.54
CA GLU A 165 18.50 12.69 4.25
C GLU A 165 18.26 12.36 5.73
N SER A 166 17.41 13.16 6.39
CA SER A 166 17.05 12.95 7.80
C SER A 166 15.91 11.95 7.99
N LEU A 167 15.12 11.65 6.94
CA LEU A 167 13.89 10.87 6.96
C LEU A 167 12.81 11.47 7.87
N GLU A 168 12.81 12.80 8.02
CA GLU A 168 11.93 13.53 8.92
C GLU A 168 10.96 14.45 8.17
N MET A 169 9.84 14.73 8.84
CA MET A 169 8.88 15.75 8.43
C MET A 169 9.09 17.02 9.26
N SER A 170 9.17 18.17 8.61
CA SER A 170 9.35 19.47 9.29
C SER A 170 8.55 20.59 8.62
N LEU A 171 8.40 21.73 9.33
CA LEU A 171 7.83 22.95 8.76
C LEU A 171 8.79 23.65 7.79
N ASP A 172 10.03 23.19 7.67
CA ASP A 172 11.04 23.73 6.77
C ASP A 172 10.89 23.12 5.36
N THR A 173 10.05 23.74 4.54
CA THR A 173 9.85 23.33 3.14
C THR A 173 11.02 23.65 2.24
N ILE A 174 11.91 24.58 2.63
CA ILE A 174 13.10 24.96 1.84
C ILE A 174 14.09 23.79 1.75
N ASN A 175 14.25 23.06 2.88
CA ASN A 175 15.12 21.89 2.98
C ASN A 175 14.36 20.58 2.79
N SER A 176 13.15 20.61 2.23
CA SER A 176 12.35 19.43 1.95
C SER A 176 12.44 19.00 0.49
N ASP A 177 12.25 17.70 0.24
CA ASP A 177 12.17 17.15 -1.11
C ASP A 177 10.80 17.37 -1.71
N PHE A 178 9.75 17.23 -0.89
CA PHE A 178 8.37 17.45 -1.28
C PHE A 178 7.49 17.80 -0.08
N TRP A 179 6.34 18.45 -0.36
CA TRP A 179 5.33 18.79 0.62
C TRP A 179 3.95 18.92 -0.03
N PHE A 180 2.88 18.93 0.80
CA PHE A 180 1.53 19.23 0.33
C PHE A 180 1.14 20.67 0.64
N GLU A 181 0.30 21.24 -0.25
CA GLU A 181 -0.48 22.44 0.01
C GLU A 181 -1.95 22.15 -0.26
N GLN A 182 -2.83 22.61 0.64
CA GLN A 182 -4.26 22.53 0.47
C GLN A 182 -4.78 23.83 -0.11
N ILE A 183 -5.46 23.79 -1.24
CA ILE A 183 -5.97 24.99 -1.92
C ILE A 183 -7.50 25.08 -1.93
N ARG A 184 -8.19 24.04 -1.44
CA ARG A 184 -9.66 23.97 -1.33
C ARG A 184 -10.08 23.00 -0.24
N LYS A 185 -11.39 22.96 0.08
CA LYS A 185 -11.94 22.10 1.15
C LYS A 185 -11.93 20.61 0.82
N ASP A 186 -11.82 20.27 -0.45
CA ASP A 186 -11.91 18.89 -0.90
C ASP A 186 -10.71 18.06 -0.47
N ASN A 187 -10.94 16.82 -0.20
CA ASN A 187 -9.93 15.79 0.00
C ASN A 187 -9.87 14.92 -1.27
N PRO A 188 -8.72 14.60 -1.83
CA PRO A 188 -7.35 14.66 -1.29
C PRO A 188 -6.76 16.08 -1.24
N PRO A 189 -5.59 16.24 -0.55
CA PRO A 189 -4.81 17.47 -0.60
C PRO A 189 -4.57 17.88 -2.04
N SER A 190 -4.69 19.19 -2.33
CA SER A 190 -4.86 19.61 -3.70
C SER A 190 -3.57 19.65 -4.51
N VAL A 191 -2.42 19.91 -3.89
CA VAL A 191 -1.14 20.10 -4.59
C VAL A 191 -0.01 19.44 -3.83
N ILE A 192 0.83 18.69 -4.56
CA ILE A 192 2.16 18.30 -4.10
C ILE A 192 3.20 19.17 -4.79
N LYS A 193 4.20 19.62 -4.04
CA LYS A 193 5.27 20.51 -4.51
C LYS A 193 6.65 20.01 -4.12
N THR A 194 7.66 20.49 -4.84
CA THR A 194 9.08 20.28 -4.57
C THR A 194 9.82 21.60 -4.69
N ASN A 195 11.07 21.65 -4.24
CA ASN A 195 11.95 22.78 -4.52
C ASN A 195 12.33 22.85 -6.02
N THR A 196 13.03 23.91 -6.42
CA THR A 196 13.36 24.21 -7.82
C THR A 196 14.36 23.25 -8.46
N GLN A 197 15.15 22.51 -7.67
CA GLN A 197 16.11 21.53 -8.16
C GLN A 197 15.52 20.11 -8.20
N GLY A 198 14.49 19.87 -7.40
CA GLY A 198 13.76 18.61 -7.35
C GLY A 198 12.63 18.53 -8.36
N GLY A 199 11.87 17.46 -8.29
CA GLY A 199 10.69 17.28 -9.12
C GLY A 199 9.91 16.03 -8.78
N ILE A 200 8.67 16.00 -9.23
CA ILE A 200 7.74 14.89 -9.05
C ILE A 200 7.18 14.44 -10.38
N LYS A 201 6.94 13.15 -10.52
CA LYS A 201 6.25 12.53 -11.65
C LYS A 201 5.25 11.51 -11.15
N PRO A 202 3.95 11.62 -11.46
CA PRO A 202 2.91 10.76 -10.89
C PRO A 202 3.07 9.31 -11.31
N ILE A 203 2.67 8.41 -10.42
CA ILE A 203 2.56 6.97 -10.62
C ILE A 203 1.08 6.62 -10.50
N PHE A 204 0.58 5.89 -11.51
CA PHE A 204 -0.78 5.37 -11.54
C PHE A 204 -0.77 3.85 -11.43
N GLU A 205 -1.85 3.29 -10.91
CA GLU A 205 -2.03 1.84 -10.87
C GLU A 205 -1.94 1.24 -12.28
N ASN A 206 -1.12 0.21 -12.44
CA ASN A 206 -1.15 -0.60 -13.64
C ASN A 206 -2.19 -1.71 -13.46
N GLU A 207 -2.92 -2.06 -14.52
CA GLU A 207 -3.92 -3.13 -14.55
C GLU A 207 -3.36 -4.52 -14.17
N ILE A 208 -2.06 -4.65 -14.04
CA ILE A 208 -1.34 -5.89 -13.72
C ILE A 208 -0.86 -5.81 -12.26
N SER A 209 -1.76 -5.89 -11.39
CA SER A 209 -1.81 -6.11 -9.95
C SER A 209 -0.61 -6.69 -9.22
N SER A 210 0.41 -5.90 -8.97
CA SER A 210 1.20 -6.05 -7.76
C SER A 210 1.37 -4.68 -7.11
N SER A 211 1.78 -4.64 -5.86
CA SER A 211 1.95 -3.37 -5.18
C SER A 211 2.90 -2.46 -5.97
N VAL A 212 2.48 -1.25 -6.30
CA VAL A 212 3.30 -0.20 -6.94
C VAL A 212 4.62 0.03 -6.17
N LEU A 213 4.66 -0.32 -4.88
CA LEU A 213 5.88 -0.30 -4.08
C LEU A 213 7.00 -1.16 -4.70
N TYR A 214 6.67 -2.32 -5.24
CA TYR A 214 7.63 -3.29 -5.80
C TYR A 214 7.74 -3.21 -7.33
N GLU A 215 6.68 -2.73 -7.97
CA GLU A 215 6.66 -2.48 -9.42
C GLU A 215 7.21 -1.10 -9.76
N GLN A 216 7.31 -0.81 -11.04
CA GLN A 216 7.82 0.46 -11.54
C GLN A 216 9.13 0.86 -10.84
N SER A 217 10.05 -0.08 -10.77
CA SER A 217 11.31 0.04 -10.04
C SER A 217 12.37 0.92 -10.71
N GLN A 218 12.08 1.48 -11.89
CA GLN A 218 12.98 2.39 -12.60
C GLN A 218 12.39 3.80 -12.61
N ALA A 219 13.06 4.72 -11.92
CA ALA A 219 12.68 6.13 -11.98
C ALA A 219 12.95 6.67 -13.40
N PRO A 220 12.02 7.44 -13.97
CA PRO A 220 12.27 8.16 -15.22
C PRO A 220 13.43 9.16 -15.07
N THR A 221 14.13 9.43 -16.15
CA THR A 221 15.21 10.43 -16.18
C THR A 221 14.71 11.84 -16.52
N ASP A 222 13.44 11.97 -16.92
CA ASP A 222 12.83 13.22 -17.37
C ASP A 222 11.33 13.31 -17.00
N GLY A 223 10.71 14.43 -17.39
CA GLY A 223 9.28 14.67 -17.20
C GLY A 223 8.87 15.03 -15.77
N TYR A 224 9.82 15.39 -14.93
CA TYR A 224 9.57 15.88 -13.58
C TYR A 224 9.04 17.31 -13.60
N LYS A 225 8.12 17.61 -12.67
CA LYS A 225 7.55 18.94 -12.46
C LYS A 225 7.74 19.35 -11.01
N THR A 226 7.86 20.64 -10.76
CA THR A 226 8.00 21.18 -9.39
C THR A 226 6.69 21.22 -8.63
N GLU A 227 5.55 21.05 -9.30
CA GLU A 227 4.23 20.97 -8.69
C GLU A 227 3.27 20.07 -9.49
N TYR A 228 2.32 19.48 -8.79
CA TYR A 228 1.29 18.64 -9.38
C TYR A 228 -0.01 18.76 -8.58
N ILE A 229 -1.12 18.99 -9.28
CA ILE A 229 -2.47 18.99 -8.69
C ILE A 229 -2.97 17.56 -8.61
N LEU A 230 -3.28 17.09 -7.41
CA LEU A 230 -3.77 15.73 -7.19
C LEU A 230 -5.16 15.53 -7.78
N THR A 231 -5.34 14.45 -8.51
CA THR A 231 -6.63 14.00 -9.04
C THR A 231 -7.33 12.99 -8.15
N GLY A 232 -6.57 12.35 -7.24
CA GLY A 232 -7.03 11.27 -6.37
C GLY A 232 -6.80 9.87 -6.94
N ASN A 233 -6.29 9.77 -8.17
CA ASN A 233 -6.01 8.50 -8.84
C ASN A 233 -4.54 8.10 -8.80
N GLU A 234 -3.68 8.96 -8.22
CA GLU A 234 -2.26 8.68 -8.08
C GLU A 234 -2.02 7.67 -6.96
N GLU A 235 -1.26 6.63 -7.24
CA GLU A 235 -0.75 5.70 -6.24
C GLU A 235 0.50 6.25 -5.53
N GLY A 236 1.17 7.23 -6.15
CA GLY A 236 2.36 7.87 -5.63
C GLY A 236 3.08 8.73 -6.66
N PHE A 237 4.37 8.96 -6.41
CA PHE A 237 5.23 9.75 -7.28
C PHE A 237 6.64 9.20 -7.32
N PHE A 238 7.26 9.23 -8.50
CA PHE A 238 8.71 9.31 -8.57
C PHE A 238 9.14 10.72 -8.19
N VAL A 239 10.20 10.79 -7.39
CA VAL A 239 10.75 12.06 -6.89
C VAL A 239 12.21 12.16 -7.32
N LEU A 240 12.54 13.21 -8.05
CA LEU A 240 13.90 13.71 -8.13
C LEU A 240 14.11 14.54 -6.85
N CYS A 241 15.03 14.12 -6.00
CA CYS A 241 15.25 14.76 -4.72
C CYS A 241 15.79 16.18 -4.86
N ARG A 242 15.75 16.98 -3.80
CA ARG A 242 16.17 18.37 -3.76
C ARG A 242 17.64 18.61 -4.16
N ASP A 243 18.47 17.58 -4.12
CA ASP A 243 19.86 17.59 -4.58
C ASP A 243 19.99 17.61 -6.11
N GLY A 244 18.88 17.39 -6.84
CA GLY A 244 18.83 17.30 -8.30
C GLY A 244 19.57 16.10 -8.90
N LYS A 245 19.87 15.06 -8.10
CA LYS A 245 20.73 13.95 -8.49
C LYS A 245 20.20 12.59 -8.07
N THR A 246 19.62 12.50 -6.87
CA THR A 246 19.13 11.23 -6.33
C THR A 246 17.65 11.07 -6.59
N TYR A 247 17.21 9.81 -6.62
CA TYR A 247 15.83 9.45 -6.94
C TYR A 247 15.16 8.72 -5.80
N GLY A 248 13.90 9.03 -5.59
CA GLY A 248 13.05 8.30 -4.68
C GLY A 248 11.71 7.95 -5.29
N LYS A 249 10.95 7.14 -4.57
CA LYS A 249 9.58 6.79 -4.89
C LYS A 249 8.72 6.93 -3.63
N LEU A 250 7.74 7.80 -3.71
CA LEU A 250 6.71 8.03 -2.72
C LEU A 250 5.48 7.22 -3.10
N ILE A 251 5.02 6.32 -2.25
CA ILE A 251 3.80 5.53 -2.47
C ILE A 251 2.79 5.88 -1.40
N PHE A 252 1.62 6.34 -1.81
CA PHE A 252 0.55 6.70 -0.91
C PHE A 252 -0.12 5.48 -0.29
N GLU A 253 -0.50 5.63 0.96
CA GLU A 253 -1.52 4.79 1.54
C GLU A 253 -2.90 5.26 1.10
N LYS A 254 -3.86 4.34 0.94
CA LYS A 254 -5.22 4.68 0.49
C LYS A 254 -5.97 5.55 1.51
N SER A 255 -5.61 5.48 2.79
CA SER A 255 -6.21 6.31 3.83
C SER A 255 -5.80 7.76 3.70
N THR A 256 -6.78 8.66 3.69
CA THR A 256 -6.59 10.10 3.88
C THR A 256 -6.97 10.48 5.30
N ILE A 257 -6.25 11.45 5.86
CA ILE A 257 -6.56 11.98 7.18
C ILE A 257 -7.19 13.36 7.01
N ASP A 258 -8.33 13.54 7.65
CA ASP A 258 -9.06 14.80 7.76
C ASP A 258 -9.48 14.94 9.23
N ILE A 259 -8.66 15.62 10.03
CA ILE A 259 -8.85 15.74 11.48
C ILE A 259 -8.95 17.21 11.85
N GLY A 260 -9.89 17.53 12.76
CA GLY A 260 -9.96 18.82 13.42
C GLY A 260 -9.23 18.79 14.76
N THR A 261 -8.23 19.66 14.96
CA THR A 261 -7.48 19.78 16.21
C THR A 261 -7.76 21.14 16.86
N PRO A 262 -8.33 21.23 18.08
CA PRO A 262 -8.58 22.48 18.76
C PRO A 262 -7.30 23.33 18.91
N ASP A 263 -7.39 24.64 18.69
CA ASP A 263 -6.28 25.58 18.86
C ASP A 263 -6.11 26.10 20.31
N GLY A 264 -7.01 25.71 21.21
CA GLY A 264 -7.03 26.14 22.61
C GLY A 264 -7.64 27.54 22.84
N ASN A 265 -8.01 28.27 21.78
CA ASN A 265 -8.55 29.63 21.85
C ASN A 265 -9.97 29.75 21.27
N GLY A 266 -10.67 28.61 21.12
CA GLY A 266 -12.02 28.54 20.57
C GLY A 266 -12.10 28.32 19.06
N GLY A 267 -10.95 28.27 18.37
CA GLY A 267 -10.79 27.84 16.99
C GLY A 267 -10.26 26.42 16.88
N TYR A 268 -10.02 25.96 15.67
CA TYR A 268 -9.39 24.67 15.39
C TYR A 268 -8.56 24.71 14.12
N TYR A 269 -7.52 23.87 14.08
CA TYR A 269 -6.84 23.52 12.85
C TYR A 269 -7.54 22.35 12.20
N LYS A 270 -7.70 22.41 10.89
CA LYS A 270 -8.06 21.26 10.07
C LYS A 270 -6.80 20.70 9.45
N GLU A 271 -6.50 19.43 9.73
CA GLU A 271 -5.35 18.72 9.18
C GLU A 271 -5.78 17.84 8.02
N PHE A 272 -5.11 18.01 6.89
CA PHE A 272 -5.23 17.15 5.73
C PHE A 272 -3.92 16.42 5.52
N GLY A 273 -3.98 15.14 5.12
CA GLY A 273 -2.75 14.43 4.86
C GLY A 273 -2.91 13.02 4.36
N LYS A 274 -1.78 12.42 4.03
CA LYS A 274 -1.66 11.02 3.61
C LYS A 274 -0.43 10.38 4.23
N ASN A 275 -0.59 9.17 4.70
CA ASN A 275 0.54 8.31 4.98
C ASN A 275 1.20 7.87 3.67
N PHE A 276 2.48 7.58 3.72
CA PHE A 276 3.21 7.13 2.55
C PHE A 276 4.33 6.16 2.92
N ASN A 277 4.75 5.36 1.95
CA ASN A 277 5.98 4.61 1.98
C ASN A 277 7.00 5.32 1.09
N TRP A 278 8.26 5.34 1.51
CA TRP A 278 9.35 5.98 0.80
C TRP A 278 10.45 4.98 0.45
N ILE A 279 10.85 4.97 -0.81
CA ILE A 279 12.02 4.25 -1.29
C ILE A 279 12.99 5.28 -1.87
N HIS A 280 14.26 5.18 -1.49
CA HIS A 280 15.28 6.11 -1.94
C HIS A 280 16.55 5.37 -2.39
N GLN A 281 17.15 5.83 -3.49
CA GLN A 281 18.43 5.37 -4.02
C GLN A 281 19.50 6.43 -3.82
N GLU A 282 20.46 6.16 -2.93
CA GLU A 282 21.48 7.13 -2.50
C GLU A 282 22.59 7.37 -3.54
N ASN A 283 22.79 6.48 -4.49
CA ASN A 283 23.92 6.56 -5.43
C ASN A 283 23.62 7.31 -6.73
N GLY A 284 22.47 7.95 -6.86
CA GLY A 284 22.04 8.65 -8.07
C GLY A 284 21.57 7.74 -9.21
N SER A 285 21.51 6.43 -9.00
CA SER A 285 20.88 5.51 -9.95
C SER A 285 19.36 5.67 -9.96
N THR A 286 18.75 5.45 -11.11
CA THR A 286 17.29 5.38 -11.27
C THR A 286 16.69 4.07 -10.75
N ASN A 287 17.51 3.11 -10.35
CA ASN A 287 17.04 1.80 -9.87
C ASN A 287 16.53 1.90 -8.43
N LEU A 288 15.22 1.83 -8.28
CA LEU A 288 14.47 1.84 -7.01
C LEU A 288 13.93 0.45 -6.65
N THR A 289 14.55 -0.61 -7.17
CA THR A 289 14.15 -1.99 -6.87
C THR A 289 14.39 -2.30 -5.40
N TYR A 290 13.33 -2.62 -4.69
CA TYR A 290 13.39 -2.97 -3.28
C TYR A 290 14.06 -4.35 -3.06
N PRO A 291 14.96 -4.50 -2.07
CA PRO A 291 15.60 -5.77 -1.78
C PRO A 291 14.57 -6.82 -1.34
N ASN A 292 14.43 -7.88 -2.14
CA ASN A 292 13.44 -8.92 -1.89
C ASN A 292 13.63 -9.65 -0.54
N SER A 293 14.87 -9.70 -0.04
CA SER A 293 15.19 -10.32 1.26
C SER A 293 14.55 -9.63 2.47
N GLU A 294 14.19 -8.35 2.34
CA GLU A 294 13.62 -7.54 3.42
C GLU A 294 12.09 -7.49 3.39
N ILE A 295 11.46 -8.08 2.38
CA ILE A 295 10.01 -8.08 2.24
C ILE A 295 9.42 -9.08 3.23
N ASP A 296 8.60 -8.59 4.16
CA ASP A 296 7.73 -9.42 4.98
C ASP A 296 6.47 -9.78 4.18
N LEU A 297 6.30 -11.09 3.88
CA LEU A 297 5.18 -11.56 3.06
C LEU A 297 3.83 -11.46 3.78
N GLU A 298 3.80 -11.52 5.12
CA GLU A 298 2.55 -11.35 5.87
C GLU A 298 2.09 -9.89 5.73
N ASN A 299 2.97 -8.93 6.00
CA ASN A 299 2.65 -7.52 5.82
C ASN A 299 2.26 -7.21 4.37
N PHE A 300 2.92 -7.85 3.41
CA PHE A 300 2.57 -7.74 1.99
C PHE A 300 1.15 -8.24 1.67
N LEU A 301 0.63 -9.25 2.42
CA LEU A 301 -0.73 -9.77 2.26
C LEU A 301 -1.77 -8.95 3.04
N VAL A 302 -1.43 -8.57 4.28
CA VAL A 302 -2.35 -7.89 5.21
C VAL A 302 -2.46 -6.39 4.89
N ASP A 303 -1.80 -5.92 3.86
CA ASP A 303 -1.96 -4.54 3.44
C ASP A 303 -3.41 -4.27 2.97
N TYR A 304 -4.28 -3.96 3.95
CA TYR A 304 -5.70 -3.65 3.75
C TYR A 304 -5.95 -2.49 2.79
N ARG A 305 -4.94 -1.72 2.48
CA ARG A 305 -4.98 -0.54 1.62
C ARG A 305 -5.13 -0.90 0.15
N LEU A 306 -4.99 -2.15 -0.17
CA LEU A 306 -5.04 -2.69 -1.52
C LEU A 306 -6.28 -3.57 -1.77
N ARG A 307 -7.29 -3.50 -0.89
CA ARG A 307 -8.56 -4.21 -1.01
C ARG A 307 -9.69 -3.27 -1.39
#